data_881b3b15171f36222322ca7f1dfde3c8
#
_entry.id   881b3b15171f36222322ca7f1dfde3c8
#
_cell.length_a   1.000
_cell.length_b   1.000
_cell.length_c   1.000
_cell.angle_alpha   90.00
_cell.angle_beta   90.00
_cell.angle_gamma   90.00
#
_symmetry.space_group_name_H-M   'P 1'
#
loop_
_entity.id
_entity.type
_entity.pdbx_description
1 polymer ?
#
loop_
_entity_poly.entity_id
_entity_poly.type
_entity_poly.pdbx_seq_one_letter_code
_entity_poly.pdbx_strand_id
1 'polypeptide(L)'
;MARLQAEKRPSGRARAGTSPVERDAAKRCLVAIVEDDSEFRTMLRELLEEEQYRVIAVANGAEALETLRGDTIPNVILLDVSMPVMDGFDFLRFRNEDPQLSAVPVVLVTNAKPHERPTIGVNDVVRKPIDIDEILFAIKRYCV
;
A
#
# COMPACT_ATOMS: atom_id res chain seq x y z
N MET A 1 8.67 17.57 6.86
CA MET A 1 8.29 16.20 7.17
C MET A 1 9.24 15.57 8.13
N ALA A 2 9.11 15.98 9.37
CA ALA A 2 10.00 15.45 10.39
C ALA A 2 9.92 13.94 10.50
N ARG A 3 8.73 13.38 10.25
CA ARG A 3 8.58 11.94 10.32
C ARG A 3 9.49 11.19 9.37
N LEU A 4 9.71 11.74 8.20
CA LEU A 4 10.53 11.06 7.22
C LEU A 4 11.99 10.97 7.65
N GLN A 5 12.40 11.78 8.61
CA GLN A 5 13.76 11.70 9.10
C GLN A 5 14.03 10.39 9.82
N ALA A 6 13.02 9.83 10.43
CA ALA A 6 13.17 8.56 11.11
C ALA A 6 13.51 7.44 10.15
N GLU A 7 13.11 7.58 8.90
CA GLU A 7 13.39 6.57 7.90
C GLU A 7 14.82 6.62 7.42
N LYS A 8 15.55 7.63 7.78
CA LYS A 8 16.95 7.77 7.37
C LYS A 8 17.86 6.98 8.28
N ARG A 9 17.46 5.82 8.62
CA ARG A 9 18.35 4.90 9.31
C ARG A 9 19.38 4.39 8.30
N PRO A 10 20.47 3.81 8.78
CA PRO A 10 21.55 3.41 7.89
C PRO A 10 21.04 2.56 6.73
N SER A 11 21.52 2.91 5.56
CA SER A 11 21.15 2.21 4.35
C SER A 11 21.66 0.78 4.37
N GLY A 12 20.86 -0.13 3.82
CA GLY A 12 21.23 -1.52 3.75
C GLY A 12 21.09 -2.31 5.02
N ARG A 13 20.76 -1.64 6.10
CA ARG A 13 20.58 -2.31 7.37
C ARG A 13 19.17 -2.86 7.47
N ALA A 14 19.05 -4.14 7.84
CA ALA A 14 17.75 -4.72 8.08
C ALA A 14 17.13 -4.09 9.32
N ARG A 15 15.81 -3.99 9.33
CA ARG A 15 15.07 -3.50 10.50
C ARG A 15 15.24 -4.50 11.63
N ALA A 16 15.26 -3.97 12.86
CA ALA A 16 15.33 -4.80 14.03
C ALA A 16 14.17 -5.81 14.03
N GLY A 17 14.48 -7.06 14.26
CA GLY A 17 13.49 -8.11 14.30
C GLY A 17 13.17 -8.75 12.97
N THR A 18 13.72 -8.23 11.86
CA THR A 18 13.47 -8.82 10.56
C THR A 18 14.35 -10.05 10.37
N SER A 19 13.71 -11.20 10.25
CA SER A 19 14.42 -12.47 10.06
C SER A 19 14.63 -12.76 8.58
N PRO A 20 15.53 -13.71 8.25
CA PRO A 20 15.67 -14.14 6.86
C PRO A 20 14.36 -14.66 6.28
N VAL A 21 13.55 -15.35 7.07
CA VAL A 21 12.25 -15.85 6.61
C VAL A 21 11.33 -14.71 6.26
N GLU A 22 11.32 -13.66 7.09
CA GLU A 22 10.50 -12.49 6.82
C GLU A 22 10.94 -11.77 5.56
N ARG A 23 12.25 -11.67 5.32
CA ARG A 23 12.76 -11.04 4.11
C ARG A 23 12.42 -11.85 2.87
N ASP A 24 12.46 -13.18 2.98
CA ASP A 24 12.07 -14.02 1.85
C ASP A 24 10.59 -13.91 1.54
N ALA A 25 9.76 -13.84 2.58
CA ALA A 25 8.33 -13.62 2.39
C ALA A 25 8.06 -12.26 1.73
N ALA A 26 8.80 -11.22 2.13
CA ALA A 26 8.66 -9.90 1.54
C ALA A 26 9.00 -9.92 0.05
N LYS A 27 10.04 -10.64 -0.34
CA LYS A 27 10.45 -10.72 -1.75
C LYS A 27 9.38 -11.35 -2.63
N ARG A 28 8.55 -12.20 -2.07
CA ARG A 28 7.46 -12.84 -2.81
C ARG A 28 6.18 -12.03 -2.79
N CYS A 29 6.15 -10.97 -2.01
CA CYS A 29 4.95 -10.17 -1.83
C CYS A 29 4.95 -8.98 -2.78
N LEU A 30 3.85 -8.82 -3.50
CA LEU A 30 3.65 -7.67 -4.38
C LEU A 30 2.67 -6.71 -3.71
N VAL A 31 3.11 -5.48 -3.49
CA VAL A 31 2.31 -4.43 -2.88
C VAL A 31 1.94 -3.41 -3.96
N ALA A 32 0.66 -3.10 -4.07
CA ALA A 32 0.22 -2.04 -4.97
C ALA A 32 0.00 -0.77 -4.17
N ILE A 33 0.51 0.35 -4.67
CA ILE A 33 0.28 1.66 -4.07
C ILE A 33 -0.58 2.46 -5.05
N VAL A 34 -1.73 2.94 -4.58
CA VAL A 34 -2.65 3.75 -5.38
C VAL A 34 -2.72 5.11 -4.69
N GLU A 35 -1.98 6.09 -5.20
CA GLU A 35 -1.76 7.38 -4.56
C GLU A 35 -1.46 8.45 -5.60
N ASP A 36 -2.21 9.55 -5.59
CA ASP A 36 -2.01 10.60 -6.59
C ASP A 36 -0.85 11.54 -6.27
N ASP A 37 -0.50 11.71 -5.00
CA ASP A 37 0.64 12.56 -4.63
C ASP A 37 1.93 11.85 -5.03
N SER A 38 2.61 12.38 -6.04
CA SER A 38 3.79 11.72 -6.61
C SER A 38 4.95 11.64 -5.63
N GLU A 39 5.13 12.66 -4.79
CA GLU A 39 6.20 12.63 -3.81
C GLU A 39 5.96 11.58 -2.73
N PHE A 40 4.73 11.55 -2.23
CA PHE A 40 4.37 10.55 -1.22
C PHE A 40 4.43 9.15 -1.81
N ARG A 41 3.93 8.99 -3.04
CA ARG A 41 3.95 7.69 -3.73
C ARG A 41 5.37 7.17 -3.92
N THR A 42 6.28 8.04 -4.36
CA THR A 42 7.67 7.67 -4.57
C THR A 42 8.36 7.32 -3.24
N MET A 43 8.12 8.14 -2.23
CA MET A 43 8.69 7.90 -0.90
C MET A 43 8.25 6.55 -0.36
N LEU A 44 6.96 6.27 -0.43
CA LEU A 44 6.42 5.02 0.09
C LEU A 44 6.95 3.83 -0.70
N ARG A 45 7.03 3.96 -2.02
CA ARG A 45 7.61 2.90 -2.86
C ARG A 45 9.04 2.60 -2.43
N GLU A 46 9.86 3.63 -2.26
CA GLU A 46 11.26 3.43 -1.90
C GLU A 46 11.40 2.77 -0.54
N LEU A 47 10.59 3.19 0.41
CA LEU A 47 10.63 2.59 1.74
C LEU A 47 10.27 1.11 1.70
N LEU A 48 9.27 0.75 0.93
CA LEU A 48 8.86 -0.64 0.82
C LEU A 48 9.86 -1.47 0.05
N GLU A 49 10.45 -0.92 -1.01
CA GLU A 49 11.47 -1.63 -1.76
C GLU A 49 12.72 -1.85 -0.91
N GLU A 50 13.04 -0.93 -0.04
CA GLU A 50 14.14 -1.09 0.90
C GLU A 50 13.91 -2.27 1.84
N GLU A 51 12.65 -2.54 2.13
CA GLU A 51 12.27 -3.69 2.97
C GLU A 51 12.05 -4.96 2.14
N GLN A 52 12.48 -4.94 0.89
CA GLN A 52 12.50 -6.09 -0.02
C GLN A 52 11.15 -6.43 -0.66
N TYR A 53 10.12 -5.60 -0.49
CA TYR A 53 8.84 -5.82 -1.15
C TYR A 53 8.93 -5.45 -2.62
N ARG A 54 8.19 -6.16 -3.47
CA ARG A 54 7.97 -5.75 -4.85
C ARG A 54 6.81 -4.78 -4.86
N VAL A 55 6.91 -3.71 -5.65
CA VAL A 55 5.93 -2.63 -5.60
C VAL A 55 5.46 -2.26 -7.00
N ILE A 56 4.16 -2.09 -7.15
CA ILE A 56 3.55 -1.42 -8.31
C ILE A 56 2.91 -0.16 -7.76
N ALA A 57 3.29 0.99 -8.29
CA ALA A 57 2.76 2.26 -7.82
C ALA A 57 2.04 2.96 -8.98
N VAL A 58 0.79 3.35 -8.75
CA VAL A 58 -0.03 4.02 -9.74
C VAL A 58 -0.65 5.27 -9.16
N ALA A 59 -1.07 6.19 -10.03
CA ALA A 59 -1.45 7.53 -9.62
C ALA A 59 -2.94 7.68 -9.32
N ASN A 60 -3.78 6.73 -9.74
CA ASN A 60 -5.22 6.84 -9.49
C ASN A 60 -5.89 5.49 -9.67
N GLY A 61 -7.18 5.44 -9.34
CA GLY A 61 -7.92 4.20 -9.39
C GLY A 61 -8.11 3.64 -10.79
N ALA A 62 -8.22 4.50 -11.80
CA ALA A 62 -8.39 4.03 -13.17
C ALA A 62 -7.13 3.31 -13.64
N GLU A 63 -5.97 3.89 -13.35
CA GLU A 63 -4.70 3.26 -13.68
C GLU A 63 -4.53 1.95 -12.94
N ALA A 64 -4.98 1.90 -11.68
CA ALA A 64 -4.92 0.68 -10.89
C ALA A 64 -5.74 -0.44 -11.55
N LEU A 65 -6.96 -0.13 -11.97
CA LEU A 65 -7.81 -1.14 -12.59
C LEU A 65 -7.24 -1.65 -13.90
N GLU A 66 -6.51 -0.83 -14.62
CA GLU A 66 -5.86 -1.27 -15.84
C GLU A 66 -4.61 -2.12 -15.58
N THR A 67 -3.89 -1.79 -14.51
CA THR A 67 -2.57 -2.37 -14.24
C THR A 67 -2.65 -3.66 -13.44
N LEU A 68 -3.57 -3.72 -12.47
CA LEU A 68 -3.63 -4.84 -11.53
C LEU A 68 -4.43 -5.99 -12.10
N ARG A 69 -3.81 -6.73 -13.00
CA ARG A 69 -4.43 -7.84 -13.70
C ARG A 69 -3.42 -8.96 -13.90
N GLY A 70 -3.93 -10.19 -14.04
CA GLY A 70 -3.09 -11.33 -14.38
C GLY A 70 -1.94 -11.50 -13.42
N ASP A 71 -0.71 -11.45 -13.94
CA ASP A 71 0.49 -11.65 -13.14
C ASP A 71 0.76 -10.49 -12.19
N THR A 72 0.05 -9.39 -12.34
CA THR A 72 0.25 -8.20 -11.51
C THR A 72 -0.86 -8.02 -10.48
N ILE A 73 -1.60 -9.08 -10.14
CA ILE A 73 -2.53 -9.05 -9.01
C ILE A 73 -1.70 -9.00 -7.73
N PRO A 74 -1.84 -7.95 -6.92
CA PRO A 74 -1.00 -7.81 -5.74
C PRO A 74 -1.48 -8.63 -4.56
N ASN A 75 -0.63 -8.75 -3.56
CA ASN A 75 -1.00 -9.40 -2.29
C ASN A 75 -1.75 -8.44 -1.38
N VAL A 76 -1.53 -7.14 -1.55
CA VAL A 76 -2.19 -6.12 -0.75
C VAL A 76 -2.17 -4.80 -1.52
N ILE A 77 -3.23 -4.01 -1.36
CA ILE A 77 -3.33 -2.69 -1.98
C ILE A 77 -3.31 -1.63 -0.89
N LEU A 78 -2.38 -0.67 -1.01
CA LEU A 78 -2.36 0.52 -0.17
C LEU A 78 -3.07 1.61 -0.97
N LEU A 79 -4.17 2.12 -0.44
CA LEU A 79 -5.07 2.99 -1.19
C LEU A 79 -5.33 4.30 -0.47
N ASP A 80 -5.13 5.42 -1.17
CA ASP A 80 -5.61 6.70 -0.69
C ASP A 80 -7.05 6.90 -1.16
N VAL A 81 -7.86 7.53 -0.31
CA VAL A 81 -9.28 7.77 -0.62
C VAL A 81 -9.43 8.92 -1.60
N SER A 82 -8.68 9.99 -1.40
CA SER A 82 -8.88 11.24 -2.13
C SER A 82 -7.93 11.31 -3.33
N MET A 83 -8.45 11.02 -4.51
CA MET A 83 -7.66 11.03 -5.74
C MET A 83 -8.49 11.64 -6.87
N PRO A 84 -7.83 12.32 -7.84
CA PRO A 84 -8.54 12.78 -9.02
C PRO A 84 -8.85 11.63 -9.96
N VAL A 85 -9.67 11.86 -10.97
CA VAL A 85 -10.08 10.90 -12.01
C VAL A 85 -10.96 9.80 -11.44
N MET A 86 -10.43 8.98 -10.53
CA MET A 86 -11.22 7.95 -9.88
C MET A 86 -10.76 7.91 -8.43
N ASP A 87 -11.61 8.30 -7.49
CA ASP A 87 -11.25 8.32 -6.08
C ASP A 87 -11.34 6.91 -5.47
N GLY A 88 -10.99 6.83 -4.18
CA GLY A 88 -10.95 5.55 -3.51
C GLY A 88 -12.28 4.85 -3.41
N PHE A 89 -13.38 5.60 -3.30
CA PHE A 89 -14.71 5.00 -3.27
C PHE A 89 -15.04 4.33 -4.60
N ASP A 90 -14.79 5.03 -5.71
CA ASP A 90 -15.05 4.49 -7.03
C ASP A 90 -14.16 3.28 -7.32
N PHE A 91 -12.89 3.38 -6.97
CA PHE A 91 -11.99 2.25 -7.15
C PHE A 91 -12.48 1.02 -6.41
N LEU A 92 -12.88 1.19 -5.15
CA LEU A 92 -13.35 0.06 -4.35
C LEU A 92 -14.62 -0.55 -4.91
N ARG A 93 -15.51 0.28 -5.44
CA ARG A 93 -16.72 -0.24 -6.07
C ARG A 93 -16.39 -1.17 -7.21
N PHE A 94 -15.49 -0.76 -8.12
CA PHE A 94 -15.09 -1.60 -9.24
C PHE A 94 -14.28 -2.81 -8.77
N ARG A 95 -13.40 -2.61 -7.81
CA ARG A 95 -12.60 -3.69 -7.26
C ARG A 95 -13.48 -4.76 -6.64
N ASN A 96 -14.52 -4.35 -5.92
CA ASN A 96 -15.40 -5.30 -5.23
C ASN A 96 -16.21 -6.17 -6.21
N GLU A 97 -16.37 -5.69 -7.43
CA GLU A 97 -17.08 -6.44 -8.48
C GLU A 97 -16.14 -7.29 -9.35
N ASP A 98 -14.83 -7.11 -9.18
CA ASP A 98 -13.84 -7.84 -9.97
C ASP A 98 -13.49 -9.14 -9.26
N PRO A 99 -13.71 -10.31 -9.88
CA PRO A 99 -13.46 -11.59 -9.20
C PRO A 99 -12.03 -11.76 -8.73
N GLN A 100 -11.05 -11.20 -9.43
CA GLN A 100 -9.65 -11.34 -9.05
C GLN A 100 -9.26 -10.35 -7.97
N LEU A 101 -9.69 -9.11 -8.10
CA LEU A 101 -9.28 -8.05 -7.16
C LEU A 101 -10.09 -8.07 -5.87
N SER A 102 -11.30 -8.59 -5.90
CA SER A 102 -12.15 -8.56 -4.70
C SER A 102 -11.58 -9.36 -3.54
N ALA A 103 -10.68 -10.28 -3.81
CA ALA A 103 -10.04 -11.08 -2.77
C ALA A 103 -8.77 -10.42 -2.21
N VAL A 104 -8.28 -9.36 -2.84
CA VAL A 104 -7.03 -8.71 -2.43
C VAL A 104 -7.31 -7.77 -1.27
N PRO A 105 -6.60 -7.91 -0.13
CA PRO A 105 -6.80 -7.01 1.01
C PRO A 105 -6.47 -5.56 0.65
N VAL A 106 -7.22 -4.63 1.22
CA VAL A 106 -7.02 -3.21 1.01
C VAL A 106 -6.73 -2.54 2.35
N VAL A 107 -5.64 -1.80 2.40
CA VAL A 107 -5.28 -0.97 3.55
C VAL A 107 -5.38 0.47 3.09
N LEU A 108 -6.25 1.25 3.73
CA LEU A 108 -6.32 2.68 3.43
C LEU A 108 -5.12 3.39 4.04
N VAL A 109 -4.51 4.30 3.28
CA VAL A 109 -3.42 5.14 3.77
C VAL A 109 -3.87 6.56 3.52
N THR A 110 -4.47 7.20 4.53
CA THR A 110 -5.22 8.42 4.29
C THR A 110 -5.25 9.33 5.52
N ASN A 111 -5.50 10.62 5.29
CA ASN A 111 -5.80 11.54 6.37
C ASN A 111 -7.30 11.83 6.48
N ALA A 112 -8.13 11.14 5.72
CA ALA A 112 -9.57 11.30 5.80
C ALA A 112 -10.08 10.87 7.18
N LYS A 113 -11.10 11.57 7.66
CA LYS A 113 -11.72 11.23 8.95
C LYS A 113 -12.55 9.96 8.81
N PRO A 114 -12.81 9.27 9.92
CA PRO A 114 -13.54 7.99 9.84
C PRO A 114 -14.84 8.06 9.04
N HIS A 115 -15.62 9.13 9.20
CA HIS A 115 -16.90 9.24 8.49
C HIS A 115 -16.73 9.59 7.01
N GLU A 116 -15.49 9.89 6.59
CA GLU A 116 -15.18 10.22 5.18
C GLU A 116 -14.58 9.03 4.45
N ARG A 117 -14.51 7.87 5.08
CA ARG A 117 -13.84 6.69 4.52
C ARG A 117 -14.83 5.65 4.05
N PRO A 118 -14.50 4.94 2.98
CA PRO A 118 -15.26 3.74 2.64
C PRO A 118 -14.99 2.65 3.67
N THR A 119 -15.95 1.74 3.84
CA THR A 119 -15.79 0.64 4.79
C THR A 119 -15.86 -0.72 4.10
N ILE A 120 -16.64 -0.83 3.04
CA ILE A 120 -16.81 -2.11 2.35
C ILE A 120 -15.56 -2.40 1.54
N GLY A 121 -14.94 -3.55 1.80
CA GLY A 121 -13.73 -3.96 1.09
C GLY A 121 -12.45 -3.44 1.71
N VAL A 122 -12.52 -2.76 2.86
CA VAL A 122 -11.35 -2.22 3.54
C VAL A 122 -10.99 -3.13 4.72
N ASN A 123 -9.71 -3.52 4.77
CA ASN A 123 -9.22 -4.44 5.79
C ASN A 123 -8.52 -3.73 6.94
N ASP A 124 -7.92 -2.56 6.67
CA ASP A 124 -7.18 -1.83 7.69
C ASP A 124 -7.04 -0.38 7.27
N VAL A 125 -6.67 0.48 8.20
CA VAL A 125 -6.48 1.91 7.94
C VAL A 125 -5.21 2.38 8.64
N VAL A 126 -4.35 3.05 7.87
CA VAL A 126 -3.16 3.71 8.39
C VAL A 126 -3.32 5.20 8.12
N ARG A 127 -3.18 6.01 9.15
CA ARG A 127 -3.40 7.45 9.05
C ARG A 127 -2.12 8.18 8.64
N LYS A 128 -2.29 9.21 7.81
CA LYS A 128 -1.19 10.13 7.50
C LYS A 128 -1.09 11.18 8.61
N PRO A 129 0.11 11.64 8.96
CA PRO A 129 1.42 11.21 8.44
C PRO A 129 1.73 9.79 8.89
N ILE A 130 2.36 9.04 7.99
CA ILE A 130 2.57 7.62 8.26
C ILE A 130 3.74 7.36 9.19
N ASP A 131 3.61 6.23 9.90
CA ASP A 131 4.71 5.59 10.57
C ASP A 131 5.00 4.34 9.75
N ILE A 132 6.22 4.24 9.21
CA ILE A 132 6.54 3.12 8.32
C ILE A 132 6.38 1.78 9.02
N ASP A 133 6.64 1.73 10.33
CA ASP A 133 6.47 0.48 11.08
C ASP A 133 5.01 0.06 11.11
N GLU A 134 4.10 1.01 11.19
CA GLU A 134 2.67 0.70 11.17
C GLU A 134 2.26 0.14 9.82
N ILE A 135 2.77 0.71 8.74
CA ILE A 135 2.49 0.20 7.38
C ILE A 135 3.05 -1.21 7.23
N LEU A 136 4.30 -1.43 7.66
CA LEU A 136 4.91 -2.73 7.55
C LEU A 136 4.16 -3.78 8.38
N PHE A 137 3.71 -3.39 9.56
CA PHE A 137 2.92 -4.30 10.39
C PHE A 137 1.61 -4.68 9.68
N ALA A 138 0.95 -3.70 9.07
CA ALA A 138 -0.31 -3.95 8.38
C ALA A 138 -0.12 -4.90 7.18
N ILE A 139 0.89 -4.65 6.35
CA ILE A 139 1.06 -5.46 5.14
C ILE A 139 1.62 -6.85 5.42
N LYS A 140 2.36 -7.04 6.51
CA LYS A 140 2.92 -8.35 6.85
C LYS A 140 1.83 -9.41 7.02
N ARG A 141 0.65 -9.01 7.43
CA ARG A 141 -0.46 -9.96 7.59
C ARG A 141 -0.85 -10.62 6.29
N TYR A 142 -0.57 -9.96 5.16
CA TYR A 142 -1.04 -10.38 3.85
C TYR A 142 0.08 -10.92 2.97
N CYS A 143 1.30 -10.92 3.48
CA CYS A 143 2.48 -11.31 2.72
C CYS A 143 3.11 -12.57 3.31
N VAL A 144 2.34 -13.62 3.32
CA VAL A 144 2.80 -14.89 3.90
C VAL A 144 3.03 -15.94 2.85
#